data_db9b425dcab56b50c0e0e333708e8cf9
#
_entry.id   db9b425dcab56b50c0e0e333708e8cf9
#
_cell.length_a   1.000
_cell.length_b   1.000
_cell.length_c   1.000
_cell.angle_alpha   90.00
_cell.angle_beta   90.00
_cell.angle_gamma   90.00
#
_symmetry.space_group_name_H-M   'P 1'
#
loop_
_entity.id
_entity.type
_entity.pdbx_description
1 polymer ?
#
loop_
_entity_poly.entity_id
_entity_poly.type
_entity_poly.pdbx_seq_one_letter_code
_entity_poly.pdbx_strand_id
1 'polypeptide(L)'
;MLDSKYNGIFQYPQIVQDYWMSEPNYLIEYDASCSTKEYCAIYFCSNDIWYPHTEEMFRKRIVEKNFFEWYHCRIDKAYKHIFVRDVFKQWYLTGINGQINSSQKLLEFLKQETNGFKVITIGSSAGGYASVLFGPKLKAEKSICFNGQFCLERLVNESSLTTSPLLFSIFKMNNGEIV
;
A
#
# COMPACT_ATOMS: atom_id res chain seq x y z
N MET A 1 10.87 16.06 7.11
CA MET A 1 9.71 16.91 7.41
C MET A 1 8.84 16.91 6.16
N LEU A 2 7.58 16.48 6.28
CA LEU A 2 6.60 16.76 5.24
C LEU A 2 6.58 18.30 5.10
N ASP A 3 6.66 18.78 3.85
CA ASP A 3 6.64 20.18 3.52
C ASP A 3 5.49 20.86 4.31
N SER A 4 5.70 22.05 4.88
CA SER A 4 4.69 22.79 5.65
C SER A 4 3.36 22.99 4.89
N LYS A 5 3.39 22.85 3.58
CA LYS A 5 2.28 22.80 2.66
C LYS A 5 1.29 21.65 2.94
N TYR A 6 1.73 20.58 3.61
CA TYR A 6 0.92 19.38 3.90
C TYR A 6 0.40 19.31 5.34
N ASN A 7 0.90 20.15 6.24
CA ASN A 7 0.58 20.11 7.67
C ASN A 7 -0.91 20.36 8.02
N GLY A 8 -1.71 20.86 7.11
CA GLY A 8 -3.15 21.07 7.31
C GLY A 8 -4.08 20.08 6.60
N ILE A 9 -3.52 19.17 5.80
CA ILE A 9 -4.30 18.33 4.89
C ILE A 9 -4.49 16.92 5.45
N PHE A 10 -3.52 16.40 6.21
CA PHE A 10 -3.60 15.09 6.81
C PHE A 10 -4.18 15.18 8.22
N GLN A 11 -5.44 14.81 8.37
CA GLN A 11 -6.10 14.69 9.68
C GLN A 11 -5.70 13.39 10.41
N TYR A 12 -4.46 12.94 10.21
CA TYR A 12 -3.95 11.80 10.95
C TYR A 12 -3.33 12.23 12.27
N PRO A 13 -3.46 11.39 13.32
CA PRO A 13 -2.65 11.54 14.51
C PRO A 13 -1.16 11.66 14.16
N GLN A 14 -0.44 12.47 14.90
CA GLN A 14 1.00 12.70 14.65
C GLN A 14 1.80 11.40 14.57
N ILE A 15 1.43 10.40 15.39
CA ILE A 15 2.07 9.06 15.38
C ILE A 15 2.02 8.37 14.03
N VAL A 16 0.95 8.55 13.24
CA VAL A 16 0.84 7.94 11.90
C VAL A 16 1.83 8.61 10.95
N GLN A 17 1.98 9.93 11.05
CA GLN A 17 2.92 10.69 10.24
C GLN A 17 4.37 10.32 10.58
N ASP A 18 4.70 10.25 11.86
CA ASP A 18 6.03 9.87 12.34
C ASP A 18 6.38 8.45 11.93
N TYR A 19 5.42 7.53 12.05
CA TYR A 19 5.57 6.14 11.65
C TYR A 19 5.78 5.99 10.14
N TRP A 20 5.03 6.74 9.33
CA TRP A 20 5.21 6.74 7.88
C TRP A 20 6.58 7.27 7.48
N MET A 21 7.10 8.26 8.21
CA MET A 21 8.43 8.83 7.94
C MET A 21 9.58 7.90 8.31
N SER A 22 9.44 7.11 9.38
CA SER A 22 10.53 6.32 9.97
C SER A 22 10.51 4.84 9.60
N GLU A 23 9.32 4.26 9.37
CA GLU A 23 9.19 2.81 9.22
C GLU A 23 9.08 2.38 7.75
N PRO A 24 9.59 1.20 7.40
CA PRO A 24 9.61 0.73 6.01
C PRO A 24 8.22 0.50 5.43
N ASN A 25 7.22 0.11 6.26
CA ASN A 25 5.87 -0.27 5.84
C ASN A 25 5.81 -1.40 4.80
N TYR A 26 6.85 -2.20 4.75
CA TYR A 26 6.89 -3.48 4.04
C TYR A 26 7.65 -4.51 4.86
N LEU A 27 7.40 -5.78 4.53
CA LEU A 27 8.09 -6.93 5.10
C LEU A 27 8.46 -7.88 3.96
N ILE A 28 9.70 -8.36 3.94
CA ILE A 28 10.17 -9.34 2.95
C ILE A 28 10.58 -10.60 3.69
N GLU A 29 10.02 -11.73 3.27
CA GLU A 29 10.33 -13.05 3.81
C GLU A 29 10.58 -14.07 2.70
N TYR A 30 11.29 -15.13 3.05
CA TYR A 30 11.61 -16.23 2.14
C TYR A 30 11.12 -17.53 2.75
N ASP A 31 10.38 -18.31 1.94
CA ASP A 31 9.94 -19.65 2.35
C ASP A 31 10.96 -20.71 1.93
N ALA A 32 11.78 -21.14 2.90
CA ALA A 32 12.78 -22.17 2.66
C ALA A 32 12.18 -23.55 2.34
N SER A 33 10.90 -23.77 2.64
CA SER A 33 10.20 -25.03 2.33
C SER A 33 9.71 -25.11 0.87
N CYS A 34 9.70 -23.97 0.17
CA CYS A 34 9.26 -23.90 -1.21
C CYS A 34 10.23 -24.68 -2.13
N SER A 35 9.69 -25.62 -2.89
CA SER A 35 10.49 -26.53 -3.75
C SER A 35 11.17 -25.81 -4.93
N THR A 36 10.63 -24.69 -5.36
CA THR A 36 11.17 -23.86 -6.44
C THR A 36 11.37 -22.43 -5.98
N LYS A 37 12.46 -21.79 -6.42
CA LYS A 37 12.74 -20.38 -6.09
C LYS A 37 12.32 -19.42 -7.21
N GLU A 38 11.25 -19.77 -7.93
CA GLU A 38 10.86 -19.04 -9.14
C GLU A 38 9.89 -17.89 -8.89
N TYR A 39 9.05 -18.00 -7.85
CA TYR A 39 7.95 -17.09 -7.66
C TYR A 39 8.17 -16.11 -6.51
N CYS A 40 7.79 -14.86 -6.75
CA CYS A 40 7.63 -13.82 -5.75
C CYS A 40 6.16 -13.40 -5.67
N ALA A 41 5.58 -13.42 -4.48
CA ALA A 41 4.23 -12.91 -4.22
C ALA A 41 4.30 -11.56 -3.52
N ILE A 42 3.55 -10.57 -4.03
CA ILE A 42 3.41 -9.25 -3.44
C ILE A 42 1.98 -9.14 -2.90
N TYR A 43 1.87 -8.78 -1.62
CA TYR A 43 0.62 -8.66 -0.89
C TYR A 43 0.37 -7.21 -0.52
N PHE A 44 -0.68 -6.61 -1.09
CA PHE A 44 -1.08 -5.25 -0.78
C PHE A 44 -2.21 -5.24 0.25
N CYS A 45 -1.99 -4.58 1.38
CA CYS A 45 -3.02 -4.42 2.41
C CYS A 45 -4.13 -3.46 1.96
N SER A 46 -5.34 -3.70 2.46
CA SER A 46 -6.47 -2.79 2.30
C SER A 46 -6.35 -1.56 3.22
N ASN A 47 -7.27 -0.60 3.07
CA ASN A 47 -7.37 0.54 3.99
C ASN A 47 -7.89 0.15 5.39
N ASP A 48 -8.33 -1.12 5.60
CA ASP A 48 -8.83 -1.60 6.90
C ASP A 48 -7.73 -2.14 7.82
N ILE A 49 -6.45 -2.00 7.43
CA ILE A 49 -5.31 -2.45 8.25
C ILE A 49 -5.31 -1.89 9.68
N TRP A 50 -5.90 -0.71 9.87
CA TRP A 50 -6.18 -0.14 11.20
C TRP A 50 -7.52 0.62 11.15
N TYR A 51 -8.56 0.01 11.73
CA TYR A 51 -9.90 0.56 11.82
C TYR A 51 -10.48 0.25 13.22
N PRO A 52 -11.22 1.16 13.84
CA PRO A 52 -11.51 2.55 13.45
C PRO A 52 -10.26 3.45 13.39
N HIS A 53 -10.39 4.63 12.76
CA HIS A 53 -9.28 5.57 12.50
C HIS A 53 -8.90 6.35 13.77
N THR A 54 -8.47 5.63 14.82
CA THR A 54 -8.06 6.19 16.10
C THR A 54 -6.57 5.90 16.34
N GLU A 55 -5.91 6.77 17.10
CA GLU A 55 -4.53 6.57 17.51
C GLU A 55 -4.35 5.25 18.26
N GLU A 56 -5.29 4.91 19.14
CA GLU A 56 -5.27 3.65 19.89
C GLU A 56 -5.22 2.43 18.95
N MET A 57 -6.09 2.41 17.93
CA MET A 57 -6.12 1.29 16.99
C MET A 57 -4.86 1.23 16.13
N PHE A 58 -4.32 2.38 15.74
CA PHE A 58 -3.05 2.44 15.03
C PHE A 58 -1.92 1.85 15.88
N ARG A 59 -1.78 2.29 17.14
CA ARG A 59 -0.79 1.74 18.08
C ARG A 59 -0.93 0.23 18.20
N LYS A 60 -2.12 -0.24 18.50
CA LYS A 60 -2.40 -1.67 18.72
C LYS A 60 -2.10 -2.54 17.50
N ARG A 61 -2.52 -2.12 16.31
CA ARG A 61 -2.40 -2.97 15.10
C ARG A 61 -1.08 -2.77 14.38
N ILE A 62 -0.63 -1.54 14.22
CA ILE A 62 0.52 -1.21 13.38
C ILE A 62 1.81 -1.20 14.21
N VAL A 63 1.83 -0.47 15.34
CA VAL A 63 3.05 -0.33 16.13
C VAL A 63 3.35 -1.62 16.92
N GLU A 64 2.38 -2.11 17.70
CA GLU A 64 2.62 -3.23 18.61
C GLU A 64 2.62 -4.59 17.89
N LYS A 65 1.66 -4.81 16.97
CA LYS A 65 1.49 -6.10 16.28
C LYS A 65 2.23 -6.18 14.95
N ASN A 66 2.74 -5.08 14.43
CA ASN A 66 3.32 -4.99 13.08
C ASN A 66 2.45 -5.67 12.01
N PHE A 67 1.14 -5.39 12.03
CA PHE A 67 0.14 -6.16 11.30
C PHE A 67 0.26 -5.95 9.78
N PHE A 68 0.25 -7.08 9.04
CA PHE A 68 0.08 -7.16 7.60
C PHE A 68 -1.10 -8.09 7.28
N GLU A 69 -2.04 -7.63 6.47
CA GLU A 69 -3.34 -8.28 6.25
C GLU A 69 -3.23 -9.72 5.73
N TRP A 70 -2.28 -9.98 4.82
CA TRP A 70 -2.12 -11.27 4.16
C TRP A 70 -1.09 -12.19 4.81
N TYR A 71 -0.55 -11.83 5.96
CA TYR A 71 0.60 -12.52 6.54
C TYR A 71 0.39 -14.03 6.74
N HIS A 72 -0.82 -14.43 7.09
CA HIS A 72 -1.21 -15.83 7.31
C HIS A 72 -1.88 -16.50 6.10
N CYS A 73 -2.06 -15.78 4.99
CA CYS A 73 -2.70 -16.27 3.76
C CYS A 73 -1.71 -16.19 2.60
N ARG A 74 -0.66 -17.00 2.66
CA ARG A 74 0.44 -16.97 1.69
C ARG A 74 0.13 -17.81 0.47
N ILE A 75 0.75 -17.47 -0.64
CA ILE A 75 0.73 -18.27 -1.88
C ILE A 75 1.82 -19.33 -1.77
N ASP A 76 1.46 -20.59 -1.59
CA ASP A 76 2.35 -21.70 -1.27
C ASP A 76 3.49 -21.90 -2.28
N LYS A 77 3.26 -21.58 -3.55
CA LYS A 77 4.30 -21.71 -4.58
C LYS A 77 5.32 -20.56 -4.59
N ALA A 78 5.10 -19.50 -3.81
CA ALA A 78 6.02 -18.37 -3.78
C ALA A 78 7.15 -18.61 -2.79
N TYR A 79 8.38 -18.49 -3.28
CA TYR A 79 9.59 -18.54 -2.46
C TYR A 79 9.82 -17.22 -1.72
N LYS A 80 9.57 -16.08 -2.40
CA LYS A 80 9.72 -14.74 -1.84
C LYS A 80 8.34 -14.12 -1.61
N HIS A 81 8.14 -13.54 -0.43
CA HIS A 81 6.91 -12.87 -0.03
C HIS A 81 7.21 -11.42 0.32
N ILE A 82 6.54 -10.48 -0.32
CA ILE A 82 6.65 -9.05 -0.06
C ILE A 82 5.28 -8.55 0.40
N PHE A 83 5.16 -8.22 1.68
CA PHE A 83 3.97 -7.63 2.26
C PHE A 83 4.13 -6.12 2.27
N VAL A 84 3.15 -5.39 1.75
CA VAL A 84 3.19 -3.94 1.61
C VAL A 84 1.93 -3.34 2.23
N ARG A 85 2.08 -2.29 3.04
CA ARG A 85 0.96 -1.56 3.61
C ARG A 85 1.08 -0.06 3.39
N ASP A 86 -0.04 0.56 3.12
CA ASP A 86 -0.18 2.02 3.02
C ASP A 86 -0.87 2.54 4.29
N VAL A 87 -0.08 2.98 5.27
CA VAL A 87 -0.62 3.49 6.54
C VAL A 87 -1.36 4.82 6.40
N PHE A 88 -1.11 5.57 5.31
CA PHE A 88 -1.86 6.78 4.95
C PHE A 88 -3.15 6.50 4.21
N LYS A 89 -3.41 5.25 3.81
CA LYS A 89 -4.65 4.84 3.14
C LYS A 89 -4.96 5.64 1.87
N GLN A 90 -3.92 5.90 1.09
CA GLN A 90 -3.97 6.71 -0.13
C GLN A 90 -3.93 5.86 -1.39
N TRP A 91 -4.41 4.61 -1.34
CA TRP A 91 -4.36 3.68 -2.48
C TRP A 91 -2.95 3.56 -3.08
N TYR A 92 -1.91 3.67 -2.23
CA TYR A 92 -0.49 3.63 -2.62
C TYR A 92 -0.04 4.76 -3.55
N LEU A 93 -0.86 5.79 -3.77
CA LEU A 93 -0.53 6.94 -4.62
C LEU A 93 0.61 7.78 -4.04
N THR A 94 0.65 7.93 -2.74
CA THR A 94 1.71 8.64 -2.01
C THR A 94 2.87 7.74 -1.61
N GLY A 95 2.96 6.52 -2.17
CA GLY A 95 3.92 5.53 -1.73
C GLY A 95 3.57 4.92 -0.38
N ILE A 96 4.57 4.46 0.36
CA ILE A 96 4.38 3.72 1.63
C ILE A 96 5.16 4.28 2.81
N ASN A 97 6.19 5.10 2.58
CA ASN A 97 7.01 5.71 3.62
C ASN A 97 7.77 6.95 3.12
N GLY A 98 8.53 7.60 3.99
CA GLY A 98 9.27 8.82 3.68
C GLY A 98 10.33 8.69 2.57
N GLN A 99 10.83 7.49 2.31
CA GLN A 99 11.77 7.20 1.22
C GLN A 99 11.05 6.78 -0.06
N ILE A 100 10.09 5.87 0.06
CA ILE A 100 9.24 5.37 -1.02
C ILE A 100 7.93 6.20 -0.99
N ASN A 101 8.02 7.46 -1.34
CA ASN A 101 6.99 8.48 -1.12
C ASN A 101 6.18 8.84 -2.39
N SER A 102 6.09 7.93 -3.32
CA SER A 102 5.23 8.03 -4.51
C SER A 102 4.95 6.64 -5.09
N SER A 103 3.89 6.52 -5.89
CA SER A 103 3.58 5.27 -6.62
C SER A 103 4.71 4.87 -7.56
N GLN A 104 5.40 5.85 -8.17
CA GLN A 104 6.54 5.59 -9.05
C GLN A 104 7.73 4.99 -8.28
N LYS A 105 8.10 5.55 -7.13
CA LYS A 105 9.17 4.99 -6.28
C LYS A 105 8.80 3.62 -5.73
N LEU A 106 7.53 3.39 -5.40
CA LEU A 106 7.06 2.07 -5.01
C LEU A 106 7.21 1.06 -6.16
N LEU A 107 6.87 1.45 -7.38
CA LEU A 107 7.08 0.59 -8.55
C LEU A 107 8.57 0.26 -8.76
N GLU A 108 9.46 1.24 -8.61
CA GLU A 108 10.91 1.05 -8.74
C GLU A 108 11.44 0.08 -7.67
N PHE A 109 11.04 0.27 -6.42
CA PHE A 109 11.36 -0.64 -5.33
C PHE A 109 10.87 -2.07 -5.64
N LEU A 110 9.60 -2.22 -6.03
CA LEU A 110 9.05 -3.54 -6.34
C LEU A 110 9.75 -4.20 -7.54
N LYS A 111 10.14 -3.43 -8.57
CA LYS A 111 10.93 -3.96 -9.69
C LYS A 111 12.29 -4.49 -9.26
N GLN A 112 12.97 -3.79 -8.36
CA GLN A 112 14.25 -4.23 -7.81
C GLN A 112 14.08 -5.53 -7.02
N GLU A 113 13.10 -5.57 -6.13
CA GLU A 113 12.84 -6.71 -5.26
C GLU A 113 12.32 -7.94 -6.00
N THR A 114 11.67 -7.77 -7.13
CA THR A 114 11.12 -8.88 -7.93
C THR A 114 12.01 -9.30 -9.10
N ASN A 115 13.16 -8.68 -9.25
CA ASN A 115 14.06 -9.01 -10.37
C ASN A 115 14.46 -10.50 -10.36
N GLY A 116 14.24 -11.16 -11.49
CA GLY A 116 14.51 -12.59 -11.66
C GLY A 116 13.38 -13.52 -11.19
N PHE A 117 12.28 -13.00 -10.66
CA PHE A 117 11.12 -13.79 -10.23
C PHE A 117 9.94 -13.70 -11.20
N LYS A 118 9.16 -14.77 -11.28
CA LYS A 118 7.78 -14.74 -11.77
C LYS A 118 6.90 -14.10 -10.69
N VAL A 119 6.24 -13.01 -11.00
CA VAL A 119 5.54 -12.19 -10.01
C VAL A 119 4.06 -12.55 -9.94
N ILE A 120 3.52 -12.60 -8.72
CA ILE A 120 2.09 -12.66 -8.44
C ILE A 120 1.77 -11.50 -7.52
N THR A 121 0.73 -10.72 -7.86
CA THR A 121 0.24 -9.65 -6.98
C THR A 121 -1.13 -10.01 -6.44
N ILE A 122 -1.42 -9.65 -5.19
CA ILE A 122 -2.69 -9.91 -4.53
C ILE A 122 -3.04 -8.75 -3.59
N GLY A 123 -4.33 -8.42 -3.50
CA GLY A 123 -4.82 -7.44 -2.57
C GLY A 123 -6.34 -7.34 -2.55
N SER A 124 -6.88 -6.68 -1.54
CA SER A 124 -8.30 -6.38 -1.43
C SER A 124 -8.55 -4.88 -1.29
N SER A 125 -9.70 -4.39 -1.75
CA SER A 125 -10.07 -2.98 -1.69
C SER A 125 -8.97 -2.06 -2.28
N ALA A 126 -8.39 -1.15 -1.50
CA ALA A 126 -7.24 -0.33 -1.92
C ALA A 126 -6.01 -1.17 -2.29
N GLY A 127 -5.77 -2.30 -1.61
CA GLY A 127 -4.75 -3.27 -2.00
C GLY A 127 -5.08 -3.99 -3.30
N GLY A 128 -6.37 -4.22 -3.58
CA GLY A 128 -6.84 -4.76 -4.85
C GLY A 128 -6.55 -3.80 -6.01
N TYR A 129 -6.80 -2.50 -5.81
CA TYR A 129 -6.38 -1.46 -6.75
C TYR A 129 -4.87 -1.49 -7.01
N ALA A 130 -4.06 -1.52 -5.94
CA ALA A 130 -2.60 -1.60 -6.06
C ALA A 130 -2.15 -2.86 -6.82
N SER A 131 -2.77 -4.02 -6.55
CA SER A 131 -2.47 -5.27 -7.24
C SER A 131 -2.64 -5.16 -8.76
N VAL A 132 -3.72 -4.53 -9.23
CA VAL A 132 -3.96 -4.35 -10.69
C VAL A 132 -3.21 -3.17 -11.28
N LEU A 133 -2.85 -2.17 -10.48
CA LEU A 133 -2.03 -1.04 -10.91
C LEU A 133 -0.57 -1.46 -11.15
N PHE A 134 0.01 -2.15 -10.20
CA PHE A 134 1.42 -2.54 -10.23
C PHE A 134 1.67 -3.84 -10.98
N GLY A 135 0.73 -4.80 -10.94
CA GLY A 135 0.90 -6.10 -11.57
C GLY A 135 1.32 -6.04 -13.04
N PRO A 136 0.59 -5.35 -13.94
CA PRO A 136 0.99 -5.21 -15.34
C PRO A 136 2.34 -4.49 -15.52
N LYS A 137 2.62 -3.48 -14.70
CA LYS A 137 3.89 -2.73 -14.74
C LYS A 137 5.10 -3.56 -14.28
N LEU A 138 4.85 -4.59 -13.47
CA LEU A 138 5.82 -5.60 -13.02
C LEU A 138 5.86 -6.83 -13.95
N LYS A 139 5.04 -6.86 -15.00
CA LYS A 139 4.83 -8.03 -15.86
C LYS A 139 4.43 -9.27 -15.03
N ALA A 140 3.59 -9.08 -14.02
CA ALA A 140 3.13 -10.16 -13.16
C ALA A 140 2.40 -11.23 -13.98
N GLU A 141 2.68 -12.50 -13.66
CA GLU A 141 1.98 -13.65 -14.26
C GLU A 141 0.49 -13.64 -13.88
N LYS A 142 0.20 -13.19 -12.66
CA LYS A 142 -1.17 -13.04 -12.15
C LYS A 142 -1.30 -11.83 -11.25
N SER A 143 -2.41 -11.10 -11.39
CA SER A 143 -2.85 -10.07 -10.46
C SER A 143 -4.21 -10.47 -9.90
N ILE A 144 -4.27 -10.69 -8.59
CA ILE A 144 -5.46 -11.16 -7.88
C ILE A 144 -6.05 -9.98 -7.10
N CYS A 145 -7.25 -9.58 -7.48
CA CYS A 145 -7.92 -8.43 -6.93
C CYS A 145 -9.25 -8.83 -6.28
N PHE A 146 -9.39 -8.60 -4.98
CA PHE A 146 -10.65 -8.75 -4.26
C PHE A 146 -11.27 -7.38 -3.99
N ASN A 147 -12.48 -7.15 -4.51
CA ASN A 147 -13.24 -5.91 -4.31
C ASN A 147 -12.44 -4.61 -4.54
N GLY A 148 -11.47 -4.63 -5.47
CA GLY A 148 -10.66 -3.46 -5.78
C GLY A 148 -11.40 -2.45 -6.64
N GLN A 149 -11.08 -1.19 -6.46
CA GLN A 149 -11.47 -0.13 -7.38
C GLN A 149 -10.55 -0.17 -8.60
N PHE A 150 -11.11 -0.20 -9.81
CA PHE A 150 -10.33 -0.10 -11.05
C PHE A 150 -10.13 1.34 -11.52
N CYS A 151 -10.94 2.25 -11.01
CA CYS A 151 -10.86 3.68 -11.29
C CYS A 151 -11.12 4.46 -10.00
N LEU A 152 -10.21 5.36 -9.64
CA LEU A 152 -10.34 6.22 -8.47
C LEU A 152 -11.07 7.53 -8.77
N GLU A 153 -11.26 7.89 -10.04
CA GLU A 153 -11.87 9.16 -10.46
C GLU A 153 -13.24 9.38 -9.81
N ARG A 154 -14.09 8.35 -9.80
CA ARG A 154 -15.39 8.44 -9.14
C ARG A 154 -15.26 8.69 -7.65
N LEU A 155 -14.37 7.96 -6.97
CA LEU A 155 -14.14 8.14 -5.54
C LEU A 155 -13.60 9.54 -5.23
N VAL A 156 -12.74 10.07 -6.09
CA VAL A 156 -12.20 11.43 -5.95
C VAL A 156 -13.29 12.47 -6.18
N ASN A 157 -14.11 12.32 -7.23
CA ASN A 157 -15.21 13.25 -7.55
C ASN A 157 -16.31 13.25 -6.49
N GLU A 158 -16.58 12.10 -5.88
CA GLU A 158 -17.55 11.93 -4.78
C GLU A 158 -16.91 12.22 -3.41
N SER A 159 -15.60 12.47 -3.33
CA SER A 159 -14.89 12.70 -2.07
C SER A 159 -15.16 14.12 -1.54
N SER A 160 -15.16 14.23 -0.23
CA SER A 160 -15.25 15.50 0.49
C SER A 160 -14.40 15.45 1.75
N LEU A 161 -14.23 16.59 2.43
CA LEU A 161 -13.55 16.64 3.73
C LEU A 161 -14.19 15.72 4.78
N THR A 162 -15.47 15.36 4.60
CA THR A 162 -16.21 14.51 5.53
C THR A 162 -16.27 13.04 5.12
N THR A 163 -16.33 12.75 3.81
CA THR A 163 -16.51 11.37 3.32
C THR A 163 -15.23 10.66 2.95
N SER A 164 -14.27 11.35 2.35
CA SER A 164 -12.98 10.80 1.96
C SER A 164 -11.92 11.91 1.96
N PRO A 165 -11.60 12.47 3.14
CA PRO A 165 -10.79 13.69 3.24
C PRO A 165 -9.43 13.58 2.58
N LEU A 166 -8.87 12.38 2.57
CA LEU A 166 -7.53 12.15 2.06
C LEU A 166 -7.47 12.14 0.54
N LEU A 167 -8.37 11.40 -0.12
CA LEU A 167 -8.49 11.43 -1.59
C LEU A 167 -8.84 12.82 -2.08
N PHE A 168 -9.75 13.49 -1.39
CA PHE A 168 -10.13 14.86 -1.68
C PHE A 168 -8.92 15.80 -1.61
N SER A 169 -8.09 15.65 -0.60
CA SER A 169 -6.90 16.49 -0.42
C SER A 169 -5.85 16.24 -1.49
N ILE A 170 -5.58 14.98 -1.85
CA ILE A 170 -4.65 14.63 -2.93
C ILE A 170 -5.13 15.19 -4.27
N PHE A 171 -6.41 15.02 -4.59
CA PHE A 171 -7.00 15.55 -5.81
C PHE A 171 -6.86 17.06 -5.90
N LYS A 172 -7.11 17.79 -4.82
CA LYS A 172 -6.94 19.23 -4.76
C LYS A 172 -5.48 19.66 -4.87
N MET A 173 -4.55 18.88 -4.32
CA MET A 173 -3.11 19.18 -4.42
C MET A 173 -2.57 19.01 -5.84
N ASN A 174 -3.06 18.02 -6.56
CA ASN A 174 -2.63 17.71 -7.93
C ASN A 174 -3.40 18.52 -9.00
N ASN A 175 -4.11 19.59 -8.62
CA ASN A 175 -4.92 20.43 -9.53
C ASN A 175 -5.93 19.64 -10.38
N GLY A 176 -6.40 18.50 -9.86
CA GLY A 176 -7.36 17.65 -10.56
C GLY A 176 -6.74 16.57 -11.45
N GLU A 177 -5.44 16.43 -11.47
CA GLU A 177 -4.77 15.35 -12.20
C GLU A 177 -4.55 14.14 -11.28
N ILE A 178 -5.10 13.00 -11.67
CA ILE A 178 -4.81 11.69 -11.07
C ILE A 178 -3.61 11.14 -11.84
N VAL A 179 -2.46 11.16 -11.23
CA VAL A 179 -1.21 10.63 -11.81
C VAL A 179 -1.15 9.12 -11.63
#